data_7a8e871f5e37ed60d79d549f2d8ab30b
#
_entry.id   7a8e871f5e37ed60d79d549f2d8ab30b
#
_cell.length_a   1.000
_cell.length_b   1.000
_cell.length_c   1.000
_cell.angle_alpha   90.00
_cell.angle_beta   90.00
_cell.angle_gamma   90.00
#
_symmetry.space_group_name_H-M   'P 1'
#
loop_
_entity.id
_entity.type
_entity.pdbx_description
1 polymer ?
#
loop_
_entity_poly.entity_id
_entity_poly.type
_entity_poly.pdbx_seq_one_letter_code
_entity_poly.pdbx_strand_id
1 'polypeptide(L)'
;MKRINIQKRKGQGIQEAIEVLLNGGLIVYPTETCYGLGGDATNPKALKKIMQYKKLRGSKPISIAVSSVEMAQEYVQLNEMAKNLYSNYLPGPITVISKSKGQLVPPVVSTSGAVGVRFPDYPFTLELIEKFGKPITATSANMSYKATPYSIDQLIRDLPKKSLELIDLFLDAGELPKNQPSTVLDTTLNELSVLRQGKIQFEDALVKNKKIEEIHSNSVEQTIAFGKTFASKYISPDVPCIVALSGELGAGKTQFAKGVGESLGVKEVINSPTYTIINEYPYLEKGSKERILAHMDTWRLAEGELENSGLVEHLEKGDVVLIEWADKFFQEIEALCDNMNIPMFKVVIKYISLEERSIEIYE
;
A
#
# COMPACT_ATOMS: atom_id res chain seq x y z
N MET A 1 -8.26 35.47 3.99
CA MET A 1 -8.25 34.25 3.17
C MET A 1 -8.28 34.67 1.71
N LYS A 2 -7.22 34.40 0.98
CA LYS A 2 -7.08 34.80 -0.43
C LYS A 2 -7.49 33.62 -1.34
N ARG A 3 -8.39 33.90 -2.32
CA ARG A 3 -8.88 32.90 -3.28
C ARG A 3 -8.75 33.45 -4.69
N ILE A 4 -8.12 32.71 -5.59
CA ILE A 4 -7.93 33.10 -6.99
C ILE A 4 -8.55 32.04 -7.89
N ASN A 5 -9.46 32.49 -8.75
CA ASN A 5 -9.98 31.63 -9.82
C ASN A 5 -8.90 31.52 -10.91
N ILE A 6 -8.29 30.33 -11.01
CA ILE A 6 -7.15 30.09 -11.92
C ILE A 6 -7.58 29.89 -13.37
N GLN A 7 -8.84 29.59 -13.63
CA GLN A 7 -9.37 29.53 -15.01
C GLN A 7 -9.42 30.92 -15.65
N LYS A 8 -9.67 31.96 -14.84
CA LYS A 8 -9.74 33.36 -15.31
C LYS A 8 -8.41 34.11 -15.14
N ARG A 9 -7.59 33.74 -14.17
CA ARG A 9 -6.38 34.49 -13.77
C ARG A 9 -5.19 33.57 -13.54
N LYS A 10 -4.88 32.72 -14.53
CA LYS A 10 -3.83 31.68 -14.43
C LYS A 10 -2.47 32.28 -14.02
N GLY A 11 -1.97 33.30 -14.74
CA GLY A 11 -0.67 33.91 -14.48
C GLY A 11 -0.57 34.55 -13.09
N GLN A 12 -1.63 35.25 -12.66
CA GLN A 12 -1.70 35.84 -11.30
C GLN A 12 -1.69 34.72 -10.24
N GLY A 13 -2.44 33.62 -10.47
CA GLY A 13 -2.47 32.50 -9.55
C GLY A 13 -1.10 31.86 -9.34
N ILE A 14 -0.33 31.68 -10.43
CA ILE A 14 1.04 31.14 -10.35
C ILE A 14 1.98 32.08 -9.59
N GLN A 15 1.99 33.36 -9.95
CA GLN A 15 2.87 34.36 -9.33
C GLN A 15 2.64 34.45 -7.81
N GLU A 16 1.38 34.59 -7.40
CA GLU A 16 1.06 34.70 -5.99
C GLU A 16 1.30 33.38 -5.22
N ALA A 17 1.10 32.22 -5.86
CA ALA A 17 1.42 30.95 -5.25
C ALA A 17 2.93 30.80 -5.00
N ILE A 18 3.77 31.25 -5.94
CA ILE A 18 5.23 31.27 -5.78
C ILE A 18 5.64 32.16 -4.62
N GLU A 19 5.07 33.38 -4.51
CA GLU A 19 5.35 34.28 -3.40
C GLU A 19 4.99 33.66 -2.05
N VAL A 20 3.82 33.01 -1.96
CA VAL A 20 3.40 32.31 -0.74
C VAL A 20 4.36 31.17 -0.40
N LEU A 21 4.74 30.35 -1.38
CA LEU A 21 5.65 29.21 -1.15
C LEU A 21 7.05 29.66 -0.70
N LEU A 22 7.61 30.70 -1.34
CA LEU A 22 8.91 31.27 -0.97
C LEU A 22 8.93 31.78 0.49
N ASN A 23 7.81 32.30 0.98
CA ASN A 23 7.65 32.79 2.35
C ASN A 23 7.32 31.66 3.36
N GLY A 24 7.31 30.39 2.93
CA GLY A 24 6.96 29.24 3.76
C GLY A 24 5.48 29.20 4.11
N GLY A 25 4.64 29.75 3.26
CA GLY A 25 3.18 29.69 3.34
C GLY A 25 2.61 28.39 2.76
N LEU A 26 1.29 28.22 2.92
CA LEU A 26 0.54 27.07 2.41
C LEU A 26 -0.45 27.49 1.33
N ILE A 27 -0.52 26.69 0.29
CA ILE A 27 -1.48 26.82 -0.81
C ILE A 27 -2.40 25.61 -0.88
N VAL A 28 -3.64 25.83 -1.30
CA VAL A 28 -4.52 24.75 -1.77
C VAL A 28 -4.53 24.80 -3.29
N TYR A 29 -4.22 23.67 -3.96
CA TYR A 29 -4.03 23.60 -5.40
C TYR A 29 -4.76 22.39 -6.01
N PRO A 30 -5.25 22.48 -7.25
CA PRO A 30 -5.95 21.37 -7.91
C PRO A 30 -4.99 20.31 -8.43
N THR A 31 -5.46 19.05 -8.43
CA THR A 31 -4.81 17.93 -9.11
C THR A 31 -5.87 17.12 -9.88
N GLU A 32 -5.45 16.12 -10.63
CA GLU A 32 -6.34 15.19 -11.33
C GLU A 32 -7.13 14.28 -10.36
N THR A 33 -6.75 14.21 -9.08
CA THR A 33 -7.45 13.40 -8.08
C THR A 33 -8.33 14.22 -7.15
N CYS A 34 -7.84 15.33 -6.61
CA CYS A 34 -8.55 16.20 -5.69
C CYS A 34 -7.76 17.50 -5.44
N TYR A 35 -8.28 18.40 -4.60
CA TYR A 35 -7.49 19.52 -4.11
C TYR A 35 -6.42 19.07 -3.13
N GLY A 36 -5.17 19.45 -3.41
CA GLY A 36 -3.98 19.20 -2.58
C GLY A 36 -3.65 20.38 -1.66
N LEU A 37 -2.95 20.09 -0.57
CA LEU A 37 -2.32 21.08 0.31
C LEU A 37 -0.81 21.10 0.02
N GLY A 38 -0.31 22.24 -0.45
CA GLY A 38 1.08 22.47 -0.84
C GLY A 38 1.79 23.46 0.04
N GLY A 39 3.03 23.16 0.35
CA GLY A 39 4.03 24.05 0.91
C GLY A 39 5.38 23.65 0.32
N ASP A 40 6.38 24.53 0.37
CA ASP A 40 7.75 24.17 -0.05
C ASP A 40 8.23 22.95 0.75
N ALA A 41 8.45 21.83 0.05
CA ALA A 41 8.85 20.55 0.67
C ALA A 41 10.27 20.61 1.27
N THR A 42 11.06 21.61 0.92
CA THR A 42 12.42 21.86 1.44
C THR A 42 12.44 22.85 2.60
N ASN A 43 11.29 23.48 2.93
CA ASN A 43 11.22 24.54 3.93
C ASN A 43 10.64 24.03 5.26
N PRO A 44 11.43 23.95 6.35
CA PRO A 44 10.95 23.47 7.65
C PRO A 44 9.76 24.27 8.22
N LYS A 45 9.65 25.58 7.90
CA LYS A 45 8.53 26.41 8.33
C LYS A 45 7.21 25.97 7.69
N ALA A 46 7.24 25.70 6.38
CA ALA A 46 6.08 25.19 5.65
C ALA A 46 5.68 23.80 6.17
N LEU A 47 6.65 22.91 6.37
CA LEU A 47 6.41 21.56 6.89
C LEU A 47 5.80 21.59 8.30
N LYS A 48 6.26 22.48 9.18
CA LYS A 48 5.67 22.68 10.52
C LYS A 48 4.21 23.14 10.42
N LYS A 49 3.87 24.06 9.52
CA LYS A 49 2.47 24.51 9.28
C LYS A 49 1.59 23.34 8.79
N ILE A 50 2.10 22.50 7.87
CA ILE A 50 1.36 21.33 7.37
C ILE A 50 1.10 20.33 8.49
N MET A 51 2.08 20.07 9.36
CA MET A 51 1.91 19.22 10.53
C MET A 51 0.81 19.74 11.46
N GLN A 52 0.79 21.05 11.72
CA GLN A 52 -0.26 21.69 12.51
C GLN A 52 -1.64 21.56 11.85
N TYR A 53 -1.70 21.76 10.53
CA TYR A 53 -2.93 21.61 9.75
C TYR A 53 -3.47 20.18 9.79
N LYS A 54 -2.63 19.20 9.51
CA LYS A 54 -3.01 17.78 9.46
C LYS A 54 -3.27 17.17 10.83
N LYS A 55 -2.82 17.80 11.90
CA LYS A 55 -2.84 17.23 13.26
C LYS A 55 -2.27 15.82 13.27
N LEU A 56 -1.19 15.60 12.55
CA LEU A 56 -0.59 14.29 12.36
C LEU A 56 -0.13 13.74 13.71
N ARG A 57 -0.89 12.76 14.20
CA ARG A 57 -0.45 11.83 15.22
C ARG A 57 -0.03 10.56 14.46
N GLY A 58 1.28 10.30 14.39
CA GLY A 58 1.82 9.11 13.76
C GLY A 58 2.74 9.39 12.56
N SER A 59 3.45 8.36 12.14
CA SER A 59 4.62 8.38 11.25
C SER A 59 4.31 8.37 9.75
N LYS A 60 3.06 8.67 9.30
CA LYS A 60 2.78 8.66 7.86
C LYS A 60 3.48 9.82 7.15
N PRO A 61 4.49 9.55 6.29
CA PRO A 61 5.21 10.60 5.61
C PRO A 61 4.31 11.34 4.61
N ILE A 62 4.66 12.59 4.33
CA ILE A 62 3.97 13.43 3.35
C ILE A 62 4.71 13.32 2.03
N SER A 63 4.01 12.94 0.96
CA SER A 63 4.59 12.89 -0.38
C SER A 63 4.94 14.28 -0.90
N ILE A 64 5.83 14.34 -1.90
CA ILE A 64 6.14 15.54 -2.66
C ILE A 64 5.49 15.48 -4.05
N ALA A 65 5.23 16.65 -4.64
CA ALA A 65 4.86 16.80 -6.04
C ALA A 65 5.99 17.48 -6.80
N VAL A 66 6.32 16.94 -7.97
CA VAL A 66 7.35 17.42 -8.88
C VAL A 66 6.75 17.73 -10.26
N SER A 67 7.45 18.50 -11.08
CA SER A 67 7.04 18.84 -12.45
C SER A 67 7.76 18.03 -13.53
N SER A 68 8.80 17.30 -13.17
CA SER A 68 9.56 16.47 -14.11
C SER A 68 10.29 15.32 -13.39
N VAL A 69 10.78 14.38 -14.22
CA VAL A 69 11.63 13.26 -13.77
C VAL A 69 12.96 13.79 -13.23
N GLU A 70 13.54 14.79 -13.88
CA GLU A 70 14.80 15.42 -13.50
C GLU A 70 14.68 16.03 -12.10
N MET A 71 13.60 16.79 -11.84
CA MET A 71 13.33 17.31 -10.51
C MET A 71 13.18 16.20 -9.48
N ALA A 72 12.50 15.10 -9.80
CA ALA A 72 12.41 13.95 -8.88
C ALA A 72 13.78 13.38 -8.56
N GLN A 73 14.64 13.22 -9.59
CA GLN A 73 15.99 12.68 -9.44
C GLN A 73 16.92 13.53 -8.56
N GLU A 74 16.64 14.79 -8.37
CA GLU A 74 17.38 15.62 -7.41
C GLU A 74 17.19 15.12 -5.97
N TYR A 75 15.98 14.65 -5.62
CA TYR A 75 15.57 14.35 -4.25
C TYR A 75 15.53 12.86 -3.91
N VAL A 76 15.32 12.00 -4.93
CA VAL A 76 15.19 10.55 -4.73
C VAL A 76 16.05 9.74 -5.69
N GLN A 77 16.39 8.51 -5.28
CA GLN A 77 17.07 7.55 -6.14
C GLN A 77 16.02 6.81 -6.97
N LEU A 78 16.07 6.92 -8.29
CA LEU A 78 15.21 6.16 -9.20
C LEU A 78 15.94 4.87 -9.62
N ASN A 79 15.55 3.73 -9.05
CA ASN A 79 15.93 2.43 -9.56
C ASN A 79 15.17 2.10 -10.87
N GLU A 80 15.45 0.96 -11.49
CA GLU A 80 14.82 0.61 -12.78
C GLU A 80 13.30 0.47 -12.69
N MET A 81 12.76 -0.03 -11.56
CA MET A 81 11.32 -0.10 -11.33
C MET A 81 10.69 1.30 -11.29
N ALA A 82 11.30 2.21 -10.53
CA ALA A 82 10.83 3.59 -10.45
C ALA A 82 10.88 4.26 -11.82
N LYS A 83 11.98 4.12 -12.59
CA LYS A 83 12.11 4.67 -13.94
C LYS A 83 11.02 4.16 -14.88
N ASN A 84 10.72 2.85 -14.82
CA ASN A 84 9.66 2.24 -15.61
C ASN A 84 8.29 2.84 -15.27
N LEU A 85 7.98 3.01 -13.97
CA LEU A 85 6.74 3.64 -13.52
C LEU A 85 6.65 5.10 -13.98
N TYR A 86 7.73 5.86 -13.90
CA TYR A 86 7.76 7.25 -14.37
C TYR A 86 7.51 7.35 -15.86
N SER A 87 8.13 6.49 -16.68
CA SER A 87 7.98 6.52 -18.13
C SER A 87 6.58 6.11 -18.61
N ASN A 88 5.94 5.15 -17.93
CA ASN A 88 4.70 4.55 -18.42
C ASN A 88 3.43 5.17 -17.80
N TYR A 89 3.52 5.76 -16.60
CA TYR A 89 2.34 6.14 -15.81
C TYR A 89 2.36 7.58 -15.29
N LEU A 90 3.46 8.31 -15.45
CA LEU A 90 3.58 9.69 -14.98
C LEU A 90 3.84 10.66 -16.15
N PRO A 91 3.20 11.84 -16.16
CA PRO A 91 2.31 12.38 -15.13
C PRO A 91 1.01 11.58 -14.98
N GLY A 92 0.51 11.42 -13.73
CA GLY A 92 -0.70 10.66 -13.51
C GLY A 92 -1.01 10.37 -12.04
N PRO A 93 -2.11 9.64 -11.77
CA PRO A 93 -2.61 9.38 -10.42
C PRO A 93 -1.86 8.25 -9.71
N ILE A 94 -0.54 8.31 -9.72
CA ILE A 94 0.36 7.40 -9.02
C ILE A 94 1.24 8.18 -8.04
N THR A 95 1.62 7.55 -6.95
CA THR A 95 2.66 8.00 -6.02
C THR A 95 3.73 6.92 -5.97
N VAL A 96 4.94 7.22 -6.41
CA VAL A 96 6.07 6.30 -6.38
C VAL A 96 6.92 6.59 -5.14
N ILE A 97 7.11 5.60 -4.29
CA ILE A 97 7.99 5.70 -3.12
C ILE A 97 9.38 5.24 -3.54
N SER A 98 10.37 6.08 -3.29
CA SER A 98 11.77 5.84 -3.64
C SER A 98 12.71 6.27 -2.50
N LYS A 99 13.94 5.75 -2.46
CA LYS A 99 14.94 6.11 -1.45
C LYS A 99 15.33 7.58 -1.56
N SER A 100 15.35 8.28 -0.43
CA SER A 100 15.77 9.69 -0.34
C SER A 100 17.25 9.86 -0.64
N LYS A 101 17.62 10.98 -1.27
CA LYS A 101 19.03 11.43 -1.42
C LYS A 101 19.51 12.31 -0.27
N GLY A 102 18.72 12.47 0.80
CA GLY A 102 19.12 13.20 2.01
C GLY A 102 18.91 14.71 1.99
N GLN A 103 18.29 15.27 0.93
CA GLN A 103 18.02 16.71 0.83
C GLN A 103 16.68 17.13 1.46
N LEU A 104 15.85 16.17 1.80
CA LEU A 104 14.57 16.38 2.45
C LEU A 104 14.62 15.88 3.90
N VAL A 105 13.70 16.38 4.72
CA VAL A 105 13.63 16.06 6.15
C VAL A 105 12.22 15.61 6.54
N PRO A 106 12.04 14.97 7.71
CA PRO A 106 10.70 14.68 8.21
C PRO A 106 9.83 15.95 8.28
N PRO A 107 8.51 15.86 7.99
CA PRO A 107 7.71 14.64 7.79
C PRO A 107 7.64 14.13 6.33
N VAL A 108 8.47 14.62 5.43
CA VAL A 108 8.50 14.19 4.02
C VAL A 108 9.26 12.88 3.88
N VAL A 109 10.37 12.73 4.58
CA VAL A 109 11.14 11.48 4.62
C VAL A 109 10.58 10.59 5.71
N SER A 110 10.31 9.32 5.36
CA SER A 110 9.90 8.29 6.32
C SER A 110 11.04 7.88 7.25
N THR A 111 10.73 7.13 8.30
CA THR A 111 11.75 6.55 9.19
C THR A 111 12.69 5.58 8.46
N SER A 112 12.21 4.91 7.40
CA SER A 112 13.02 4.05 6.52
C SER A 112 13.84 4.81 5.48
N GLY A 113 13.84 6.15 5.50
CA GLY A 113 14.58 6.97 4.52
C GLY A 113 13.92 7.06 3.14
N ALA A 114 12.64 6.76 3.02
CA ALA A 114 11.90 6.78 1.76
C ALA A 114 11.05 8.05 1.61
N VAL A 115 10.77 8.45 0.36
CA VAL A 115 9.95 9.60 -0.03
C VAL A 115 8.94 9.18 -1.09
N GLY A 116 7.66 9.51 -0.87
CA GLY A 116 6.63 9.36 -1.90
C GLY A 116 6.65 10.55 -2.86
N VAL A 117 6.76 10.28 -4.15
CA VAL A 117 6.81 11.29 -5.22
C VAL A 117 5.58 11.17 -6.10
N ARG A 118 4.93 12.29 -6.36
CA ARG A 118 3.86 12.47 -7.33
C ARG A 118 4.33 13.35 -8.49
N PHE A 119 3.83 13.06 -9.65
CA PHE A 119 3.92 13.91 -10.83
C PHE A 119 2.49 14.06 -11.35
N PRO A 120 1.73 15.08 -10.84
CA PRO A 120 0.29 15.16 -11.06
C PRO A 120 -0.01 15.52 -12.52
N ASP A 121 -1.01 14.84 -13.11
CA ASP A 121 -1.51 15.20 -14.46
C ASP A 121 -2.50 16.38 -14.38
N TYR A 122 -1.95 17.56 -14.06
CA TYR A 122 -2.72 18.80 -14.01
C TYR A 122 -1.85 19.97 -14.49
N PRO A 123 -2.09 20.49 -15.72
CA PRO A 123 -1.19 21.46 -16.38
C PRO A 123 -0.87 22.73 -15.58
N PHE A 124 -1.86 23.27 -14.85
CA PHE A 124 -1.63 24.44 -13.98
C PHE A 124 -0.63 24.12 -12.86
N THR A 125 -0.79 22.96 -12.22
CA THR A 125 0.04 22.55 -11.10
C THR A 125 1.46 22.21 -11.53
N LEU A 126 1.61 21.58 -12.69
CA LEU A 126 2.93 21.32 -13.28
C LEU A 126 3.68 22.63 -13.58
N GLU A 127 3.01 23.58 -14.23
CA GLU A 127 3.61 24.90 -14.54
C GLU A 127 3.97 25.67 -13.26
N LEU A 128 3.12 25.59 -12.22
CA LEU A 128 3.42 26.20 -10.92
C LEU A 128 4.69 25.61 -10.29
N ILE A 129 4.80 24.28 -10.24
CA ILE A 129 5.95 23.59 -9.65
C ILE A 129 7.22 23.88 -10.46
N GLU A 130 7.13 23.83 -11.78
CA GLU A 130 8.23 24.16 -12.70
C GLU A 130 8.77 25.59 -12.44
N LYS A 131 7.87 26.58 -12.43
CA LYS A 131 8.26 27.99 -12.20
C LYS A 131 8.72 28.26 -10.77
N PHE A 132 8.23 27.51 -9.80
CA PHE A 132 8.72 27.57 -8.42
C PHE A 132 10.12 26.98 -8.29
N GLY A 133 10.48 26.01 -9.14
CA GLY A 133 11.81 25.39 -9.20
C GLY A 133 12.14 24.43 -8.05
N LYS A 134 11.14 24.05 -7.23
CA LYS A 134 11.30 23.14 -6.11
C LYS A 134 10.06 22.27 -5.93
N PRO A 135 10.17 21.08 -5.30
CA PRO A 135 9.01 20.24 -5.02
C PRO A 135 8.12 20.92 -3.95
N ILE A 136 6.82 20.75 -4.11
CA ILE A 136 5.84 21.12 -3.09
C ILE A 136 5.31 19.87 -2.40
N THR A 137 4.74 19.99 -1.22
CA THR A 137 4.11 18.83 -0.56
C THR A 137 2.85 18.38 -1.31
N ALA A 138 2.62 17.06 -1.35
CA ALA A 138 1.50 16.42 -2.02
C ALA A 138 0.66 15.60 -1.03
N THR A 139 -0.24 16.27 -0.35
CA THR A 139 -1.24 15.64 0.51
C THR A 139 -2.61 16.23 0.20
N SER A 140 -3.70 15.46 0.31
CA SER A 140 -5.05 16.01 0.13
C SER A 140 -5.34 17.18 1.06
N ALA A 141 -6.09 18.17 0.62
CA ALA A 141 -6.34 19.38 1.43
C ALA A 141 -7.34 19.17 2.58
N ASN A 142 -7.96 17.99 2.73
CA ASN A 142 -8.80 17.68 3.90
C ASN A 142 -7.97 17.47 5.17
N MET A 143 -8.61 17.56 6.32
CA MET A 143 -8.05 17.02 7.56
C MET A 143 -8.05 15.49 7.51
N SER A 144 -7.16 14.87 8.31
CA SER A 144 -7.11 13.40 8.42
C SER A 144 -8.48 12.82 8.76
N TYR A 145 -8.87 11.75 8.06
CA TYR A 145 -10.16 11.05 8.19
C TYR A 145 -11.40 11.86 7.78
N LYS A 146 -11.26 12.98 7.08
CA LYS A 146 -12.38 13.74 6.51
C LYS A 146 -12.49 13.49 5.01
N ALA A 147 -13.69 13.80 4.45
CA ALA A 147 -13.98 13.61 3.04
C ALA A 147 -12.95 14.31 2.12
N THR A 148 -12.68 13.68 0.98
CA THR A 148 -11.79 14.22 -0.05
C THR A 148 -12.38 15.49 -0.64
N PRO A 149 -11.60 16.60 -0.74
CA PRO A 149 -12.12 17.88 -1.23
C PRO A 149 -12.06 17.95 -2.76
N TYR A 150 -13.22 18.09 -3.38
CA TYR A 150 -13.36 18.26 -4.82
C TYR A 150 -13.71 19.71 -5.22
N SER A 151 -14.01 20.57 -4.25
CA SER A 151 -14.18 22.02 -4.47
C SER A 151 -13.66 22.82 -3.29
N ILE A 152 -13.26 24.08 -3.54
CA ILE A 152 -12.83 24.99 -2.47
C ILE A 152 -13.99 25.30 -1.53
N ASP A 153 -15.20 25.42 -2.02
CA ASP A 153 -16.38 25.71 -1.18
C ASP A 153 -16.69 24.55 -0.22
N GLN A 154 -16.57 23.31 -0.70
CA GLN A 154 -16.64 22.12 0.18
C GLN A 154 -15.56 22.18 1.26
N LEU A 155 -14.32 22.45 0.86
CA LEU A 155 -13.19 22.49 1.78
C LEU A 155 -13.37 23.56 2.87
N ILE A 156 -13.81 24.76 2.49
CA ILE A 156 -14.05 25.86 3.42
C ILE A 156 -15.17 25.52 4.42
N ARG A 157 -16.24 24.87 3.96
CA ARG A 157 -17.35 24.45 4.83
C ARG A 157 -16.93 23.37 5.83
N ASP A 158 -16.09 22.43 5.40
CA ASP A 158 -15.74 21.25 6.18
C ASP A 158 -14.56 21.46 7.15
N LEU A 159 -13.80 22.57 6.99
CA LEU A 159 -12.63 22.87 7.81
C LEU A 159 -12.96 23.77 9.01
N PRO A 160 -12.36 23.48 10.18
CA PRO A 160 -12.39 24.40 11.31
C PRO A 160 -11.69 25.72 10.97
N LYS A 161 -12.20 26.85 11.52
CA LYS A 161 -11.63 28.19 11.29
C LYS A 161 -10.11 28.26 11.54
N LYS A 162 -9.62 27.65 12.62
CA LYS A 162 -8.19 27.59 12.95
C LYS A 162 -7.34 26.90 11.87
N SER A 163 -7.91 25.92 11.16
CA SER A 163 -7.22 25.24 10.05
C SER A 163 -7.24 26.07 8.77
N LEU A 164 -8.34 26.79 8.52
CA LEU A 164 -8.43 27.73 7.40
C LEU A 164 -7.43 28.88 7.51
N GLU A 165 -7.16 29.36 8.72
CA GLU A 165 -6.18 30.43 9.01
C GLU A 165 -4.73 30.02 8.70
N LEU A 166 -4.43 28.72 8.60
CA LEU A 166 -3.11 28.23 8.21
C LEU A 166 -2.88 28.25 6.69
N ILE A 167 -3.94 28.38 5.90
CA ILE A 167 -3.88 28.40 4.43
C ILE A 167 -3.78 29.85 3.96
N ASP A 168 -2.70 30.16 3.25
CA ASP A 168 -2.42 31.51 2.80
C ASP A 168 -3.13 31.83 1.46
N LEU A 169 -3.28 30.80 0.57
CA LEU A 169 -3.87 30.97 -0.75
C LEU A 169 -4.67 29.74 -1.22
N PHE A 170 -5.85 30.00 -1.81
CA PHE A 170 -6.65 29.01 -2.48
C PHE A 170 -6.63 29.25 -4.01
N LEU A 171 -6.12 28.29 -4.76
CA LEU A 171 -6.07 28.27 -6.22
C LEU A 171 -7.30 27.50 -6.74
N ASP A 172 -8.33 28.25 -7.05
CA ASP A 172 -9.65 27.71 -7.36
C ASP A 172 -9.83 27.37 -8.83
N ALA A 173 -9.99 26.10 -9.12
CA ALA A 173 -10.28 25.53 -10.45
C ALA A 173 -11.76 25.19 -10.64
N GLY A 174 -12.62 25.50 -9.65
CA GLY A 174 -14.02 25.04 -9.64
C GLY A 174 -14.16 23.65 -9.01
N GLU A 175 -15.20 22.94 -9.43
CA GLU A 175 -15.42 21.55 -8.99
C GLU A 175 -14.57 20.58 -9.83
N LEU A 176 -13.78 19.77 -9.16
CA LEU A 176 -12.95 18.75 -9.77
C LEU A 176 -13.73 17.43 -9.93
N PRO A 177 -13.39 16.60 -10.92
CA PRO A 177 -13.96 15.26 -11.06
C PRO A 177 -13.71 14.42 -9.78
N LYS A 178 -14.71 13.65 -9.36
CA LYS A 178 -14.62 12.75 -8.21
C LYS A 178 -13.83 11.49 -8.57
N ASN A 179 -12.54 11.63 -8.70
CA ASN A 179 -11.64 10.52 -8.96
C ASN A 179 -11.19 9.83 -7.66
N GLN A 180 -10.85 8.55 -7.79
CA GLN A 180 -10.18 7.82 -6.70
C GLN A 180 -8.80 8.46 -6.40
N PRO A 181 -8.27 8.28 -5.17
CA PRO A 181 -6.93 8.74 -4.83
C PRO A 181 -5.86 8.09 -5.70
N SER A 182 -4.62 8.59 -5.64
CA SER A 182 -3.49 7.98 -6.33
C SER A 182 -3.21 6.58 -5.81
N THR A 183 -2.81 5.67 -6.70
CA THR A 183 -2.21 4.40 -6.33
C THR A 183 -0.81 4.66 -5.74
N VAL A 184 -0.45 4.00 -4.66
CA VAL A 184 0.84 4.18 -3.99
C VAL A 184 1.67 2.92 -4.18
N LEU A 185 2.82 3.08 -4.82
CA LEU A 185 3.73 2.01 -5.20
C LEU A 185 5.07 2.23 -4.52
N ASP A 186 5.57 1.22 -3.82
CA ASP A 186 6.89 1.24 -3.19
C ASP A 186 7.91 0.55 -4.10
N THR A 187 8.96 1.27 -4.44
CA THR A 187 10.10 0.79 -5.24
C THR A 187 11.40 0.73 -4.44
N THR A 188 11.34 0.91 -3.12
CA THR A 188 12.53 0.92 -2.26
C THR A 188 13.08 -0.48 -1.99
N LEU A 189 12.27 -1.49 -2.22
CA LEU A 189 12.57 -2.91 -2.08
C LEU A 189 12.98 -3.52 -3.42
N ASN A 190 13.37 -4.78 -3.41
CA ASN A 190 13.76 -5.50 -4.63
C ASN A 190 12.57 -5.76 -5.57
N GLU A 191 11.35 -5.63 -5.08
CA GLU A 191 10.12 -5.81 -5.82
C GLU A 191 9.16 -4.63 -5.64
N LEU A 192 8.25 -4.46 -6.62
CA LEU A 192 7.23 -3.43 -6.58
C LEU A 192 6.13 -3.81 -5.60
N SER A 193 5.91 -2.99 -4.59
CA SER A 193 4.84 -3.20 -3.61
C SER A 193 3.72 -2.17 -3.77
N VAL A 194 2.48 -2.64 -3.80
CA VAL A 194 1.28 -1.79 -3.88
C VAL A 194 0.80 -1.48 -2.46
N LEU A 195 1.17 -0.33 -1.91
CA LEU A 195 0.77 0.07 -0.56
C LEU A 195 -0.67 0.60 -0.48
N ARG A 196 -1.22 1.06 -1.61
CA ARG A 196 -2.60 1.52 -1.72
C ARG A 196 -3.05 1.46 -3.17
N GLN A 197 -4.14 0.74 -3.44
CA GLN A 197 -4.84 0.83 -4.72
C GLN A 197 -5.60 2.15 -4.81
N GLY A 198 -5.58 2.75 -5.98
CA GLY A 198 -6.27 3.99 -6.31
C GLY A 198 -6.89 3.95 -7.69
N LYS A 199 -6.85 5.07 -8.43
CA LYS A 199 -7.46 5.18 -9.76
C LYS A 199 -6.86 4.20 -10.77
N ILE A 200 -5.55 3.97 -10.74
CA ILE A 200 -4.90 2.95 -11.56
C ILE A 200 -4.81 1.68 -10.72
N GLN A 201 -5.44 0.63 -11.22
CA GLN A 201 -5.33 -0.69 -10.65
C GLN A 201 -4.03 -1.30 -11.19
N PHE A 202 -3.05 -1.47 -10.30
CA PHE A 202 -1.95 -2.36 -10.57
C PHE A 202 -2.43 -3.74 -10.13
N GLU A 203 -2.77 -4.57 -11.10
CA GLU A 203 -2.94 -5.99 -10.84
C GLU A 203 -1.60 -6.52 -10.33
N ASP A 204 -1.64 -7.53 -9.49
CA ASP A 204 -0.47 -8.18 -8.89
C ASP A 204 0.49 -8.82 -9.94
N ALA A 205 0.35 -8.45 -11.20
CA ALA A 205 1.14 -8.91 -12.36
C ALA A 205 2.63 -8.46 -12.34
N LEU A 206 3.04 -7.69 -11.33
CA LEU A 206 4.44 -7.33 -11.08
C LEU A 206 5.01 -8.06 -9.85
N VAL A 207 4.21 -8.90 -9.22
CA VAL A 207 4.68 -9.84 -8.20
C VAL A 207 5.34 -11.01 -8.94
N LYS A 208 6.48 -11.50 -8.49
CA LYS A 208 7.16 -12.73 -8.98
C LYS A 208 6.21 -13.92 -9.10
N ASN A 209 5.14 -13.92 -8.35
CA ASN A 209 4.19 -15.00 -8.24
C ASN A 209 3.26 -15.01 -9.45
N LYS A 210 3.49 -15.94 -10.35
CA LYS A 210 2.63 -16.20 -11.50
C LYS A 210 1.27 -16.69 -10.99
N LYS A 211 0.17 -15.99 -11.33
CA LYS A 211 -1.18 -16.50 -11.08
C LYS A 211 -1.36 -17.82 -11.81
N ILE A 212 -1.52 -18.88 -11.08
CA ILE A 212 -1.62 -20.25 -11.62
C ILE A 212 -3.06 -20.74 -11.69
N GLU A 213 -3.95 -20.18 -10.84
CA GLU A 213 -5.36 -20.59 -10.82
C GLU A 213 -6.26 -19.47 -10.28
N GLU A 214 -7.49 -19.38 -10.79
CA GLU A 214 -8.58 -18.56 -10.25
C GLU A 214 -9.85 -19.38 -10.17
N ILE A 215 -10.53 -19.36 -9.03
CA ILE A 215 -11.67 -20.21 -8.72
C ILE A 215 -12.75 -19.38 -8.04
N HIS A 216 -14.02 -19.63 -8.38
CA HIS A 216 -15.17 -19.05 -7.71
C HIS A 216 -15.82 -20.08 -6.80
N SER A 217 -16.01 -19.71 -5.53
CA SER A 217 -16.70 -20.51 -4.51
C SER A 217 -18.05 -19.87 -4.20
N ASN A 218 -19.09 -20.66 -4.15
CA ASN A 218 -20.46 -20.25 -3.86
C ASN A 218 -20.96 -20.80 -2.52
N SER A 219 -20.10 -21.46 -1.74
CA SER A 219 -20.43 -21.95 -0.40
C SER A 219 -19.18 -22.21 0.43
N VAL A 220 -19.36 -22.39 1.75
CA VAL A 220 -18.29 -22.79 2.67
C VAL A 220 -17.69 -24.15 2.27
N GLU A 221 -18.55 -25.11 1.91
CA GLU A 221 -18.15 -26.47 1.51
C GLU A 221 -17.30 -26.46 0.25
N GLN A 222 -17.64 -25.58 -0.71
CA GLN A 222 -16.82 -25.40 -1.91
C GLN A 222 -15.46 -24.79 -1.59
N THR A 223 -15.40 -23.82 -0.67
CA THR A 223 -14.12 -23.25 -0.25
C THR A 223 -13.22 -24.30 0.40
N ILE A 224 -13.78 -25.20 1.22
CA ILE A 224 -13.06 -26.34 1.80
C ILE A 224 -12.61 -27.30 0.69
N ALA A 225 -13.49 -27.66 -0.23
CA ALA A 225 -13.17 -28.56 -1.35
C ALA A 225 -12.04 -27.99 -2.23
N PHE A 226 -12.01 -26.68 -2.44
CA PHE A 226 -10.92 -26.02 -3.17
C PHE A 226 -9.60 -26.08 -2.42
N GLY A 227 -9.59 -25.84 -1.10
CA GLY A 227 -8.39 -26.02 -0.28
C GLY A 227 -7.84 -27.45 -0.38
N LYS A 228 -8.73 -28.45 -0.38
CA LYS A 228 -8.36 -29.85 -0.55
C LYS A 228 -7.77 -30.16 -1.93
N THR A 229 -8.40 -29.63 -2.99
CA THR A 229 -7.91 -29.78 -4.37
C THR A 229 -6.57 -29.10 -4.55
N PHE A 230 -6.42 -27.87 -4.05
CA PHE A 230 -5.17 -27.12 -4.04
C PHE A 230 -4.04 -27.94 -3.39
N ALA A 231 -4.26 -28.44 -2.18
CA ALA A 231 -3.23 -29.17 -1.46
C ALA A 231 -2.83 -30.46 -2.21
N SER A 232 -3.81 -31.23 -2.74
CA SER A 232 -3.51 -32.44 -3.49
C SER A 232 -2.77 -32.20 -4.80
N LYS A 233 -2.89 -30.99 -5.37
CA LYS A 233 -2.28 -30.61 -6.67
C LYS A 233 -0.90 -30.00 -6.51
N TYR A 234 -0.71 -29.16 -5.49
CA TYR A 234 0.45 -28.29 -5.37
C TYR A 234 1.33 -28.56 -4.15
N ILE A 235 0.80 -29.19 -3.09
CA ILE A 235 1.58 -29.50 -1.89
C ILE A 235 2.11 -30.92 -1.96
N SER A 236 3.43 -31.07 -1.98
CA SER A 236 4.07 -32.36 -1.73
C SER A 236 4.20 -32.57 -0.22
N PRO A 237 3.62 -33.62 0.36
CA PRO A 237 3.72 -33.87 1.80
C PRO A 237 5.16 -33.99 2.31
N ASP A 238 6.11 -34.26 1.42
CA ASP A 238 7.51 -34.56 1.71
C ASP A 238 8.40 -33.31 1.65
N VAL A 239 7.87 -32.18 1.17
CA VAL A 239 8.61 -30.94 0.93
C VAL A 239 8.02 -29.84 1.81
N PRO A 240 8.83 -29.12 2.62
CA PRO A 240 8.33 -27.97 3.34
C PRO A 240 7.81 -26.94 2.36
N CYS A 241 6.71 -26.30 2.69
CA CYS A 241 6.20 -25.19 1.89
C CYS A 241 5.42 -24.21 2.77
N ILE A 242 5.29 -22.98 2.28
CA ILE A 242 4.41 -21.98 2.87
C ILE A 242 3.18 -21.77 1.99
N VAL A 243 2.01 -21.71 2.61
CA VAL A 243 0.77 -21.26 1.99
C VAL A 243 0.33 -19.97 2.68
N ALA A 244 0.61 -18.85 2.05
CA ALA A 244 0.31 -17.50 2.54
C ALA A 244 -1.12 -17.11 2.16
N LEU A 245 -2.02 -17.06 3.15
CA LEU A 245 -3.45 -16.75 2.97
C LEU A 245 -3.72 -15.28 3.23
N SER A 246 -4.27 -14.60 2.22
CA SER A 246 -4.66 -13.20 2.24
C SER A 246 -6.16 -13.04 2.05
N GLY A 247 -6.74 -12.00 2.64
CA GLY A 247 -8.15 -11.65 2.48
C GLY A 247 -8.76 -11.04 3.73
N GLU A 248 -9.90 -10.37 3.58
CA GLU A 248 -10.61 -9.68 4.65
C GLU A 248 -11.10 -10.65 5.76
N LEU A 249 -11.51 -10.06 6.89
CA LEU A 249 -12.15 -10.85 7.97
C LEU A 249 -13.43 -11.53 7.43
N GLY A 250 -13.55 -12.83 7.67
CA GLY A 250 -14.68 -13.62 7.15
C GLY A 250 -14.58 -14.02 5.67
N ALA A 251 -13.49 -13.72 4.97
CA ALA A 251 -13.27 -14.13 3.58
C ALA A 251 -13.23 -15.65 3.36
N GLY A 252 -12.91 -16.45 4.40
CA GLY A 252 -12.89 -17.91 4.31
C GLY A 252 -11.50 -18.53 4.39
N LYS A 253 -10.47 -17.80 4.84
CA LYS A 253 -9.09 -18.31 4.99
C LYS A 253 -9.02 -19.60 5.80
N THR A 254 -9.65 -19.62 6.98
CA THR A 254 -9.71 -20.82 7.83
C THR A 254 -10.49 -21.97 7.18
N GLN A 255 -11.49 -21.69 6.34
CA GLN A 255 -12.22 -22.75 5.62
C GLN A 255 -11.34 -23.38 4.52
N PHE A 256 -10.57 -22.56 3.82
CA PHE A 256 -9.55 -23.05 2.88
C PHE A 256 -8.48 -23.89 3.59
N ALA A 257 -8.00 -23.44 4.76
CA ALA A 257 -7.05 -24.16 5.59
C ALA A 257 -7.58 -25.53 6.04
N LYS A 258 -8.87 -25.66 6.37
CA LYS A 258 -9.52 -26.97 6.65
C LYS A 258 -9.39 -27.93 5.49
N GLY A 259 -9.64 -27.45 4.27
CA GLY A 259 -9.50 -28.26 3.06
C GLY A 259 -8.06 -28.75 2.86
N VAL A 260 -7.07 -27.87 3.08
CA VAL A 260 -5.66 -28.26 3.02
C VAL A 260 -5.36 -29.37 4.04
N GLY A 261 -5.77 -29.20 5.30
CA GLY A 261 -5.56 -30.21 6.33
C GLY A 261 -6.25 -31.55 6.02
N GLU A 262 -7.47 -31.53 5.49
CA GLU A 262 -8.15 -32.75 5.03
C GLU A 262 -7.34 -33.50 3.95
N SER A 263 -6.73 -32.75 3.01
CA SER A 263 -5.91 -33.35 1.95
C SER A 263 -4.64 -33.99 2.49
N LEU A 264 -4.01 -33.38 3.50
CA LEU A 264 -2.82 -33.91 4.17
C LEU A 264 -3.15 -35.08 5.12
N GLY A 265 -4.42 -35.33 5.44
CA GLY A 265 -4.83 -36.38 6.33
C GLY A 265 -4.83 -36.01 7.82
N VAL A 266 -4.88 -34.70 8.13
CA VAL A 266 -5.08 -34.19 9.49
C VAL A 266 -6.41 -34.72 10.03
N LYS A 267 -6.40 -35.30 11.23
CA LYS A 267 -7.60 -35.89 11.88
C LYS A 267 -8.34 -34.92 12.76
N GLU A 268 -7.64 -33.89 13.25
CA GLU A 268 -8.18 -32.89 14.14
C GLU A 268 -8.92 -31.80 13.35
N VAL A 269 -9.84 -31.11 14.04
CA VAL A 269 -10.58 -30.00 13.46
C VAL A 269 -9.67 -28.77 13.42
N ILE A 270 -9.37 -28.28 12.24
CA ILE A 270 -8.57 -27.08 12.05
C ILE A 270 -9.39 -25.84 12.46
N ASN A 271 -8.83 -25.05 13.39
CA ASN A 271 -9.39 -23.80 13.88
C ASN A 271 -8.40 -22.66 13.66
N SER A 272 -8.92 -21.44 13.50
CA SER A 272 -8.06 -20.25 13.39
C SER A 272 -7.23 -20.05 14.66
N PRO A 273 -5.90 -19.86 14.54
CA PRO A 273 -5.00 -19.69 15.68
C PRO A 273 -4.90 -18.24 16.17
N THR A 274 -5.96 -17.44 16.01
CA THR A 274 -5.98 -16.01 16.35
C THR A 274 -5.56 -15.68 17.78
N TYR A 275 -5.63 -16.65 18.70
CA TYR A 275 -5.24 -16.48 20.12
C TYR A 275 -3.89 -17.13 20.47
N THR A 276 -3.49 -18.15 19.75
CA THR A 276 -2.30 -18.99 20.04
C THR A 276 -1.10 -18.65 19.16
N ILE A 277 -1.29 -17.86 18.10
CA ILE A 277 -0.35 -17.55 17.03
C ILE A 277 -0.12 -18.75 16.10
N ILE A 278 0.21 -19.94 16.62
CA ILE A 278 0.38 -21.19 15.87
C ILE A 278 -0.44 -22.28 16.55
N ASN A 279 -1.14 -23.07 15.73
CA ASN A 279 -1.71 -24.36 16.08
C ASN A 279 -1.01 -25.43 15.26
N GLU A 280 -0.58 -26.51 15.90
CA GLU A 280 0.12 -27.62 15.26
C GLU A 280 -0.85 -28.80 15.07
N TYR A 281 -0.91 -29.35 13.86
CA TYR A 281 -1.77 -30.47 13.50
C TYR A 281 -0.93 -31.60 12.91
N PRO A 282 -0.76 -32.72 13.65
CA PRO A 282 0.02 -33.85 13.14
C PRO A 282 -0.72 -34.59 12.02
N TYR A 283 0.03 -35.01 11.00
CA TYR A 283 -0.44 -35.88 9.95
C TYR A 283 0.62 -36.95 9.59
N LEU A 284 0.18 -38.05 9.02
CA LEU A 284 1.07 -39.13 8.61
C LEU A 284 1.32 -39.07 7.10
N GLU A 285 2.58 -38.90 6.76
CA GLU A 285 3.05 -39.03 5.39
C GLU A 285 2.94 -40.50 4.91
N LYS A 286 2.83 -40.71 3.59
CA LYS A 286 2.90 -42.05 2.97
C LYS A 286 4.26 -42.66 3.24
N GLY A 287 4.39 -43.47 4.27
CA GLY A 287 5.65 -44.09 4.69
C GLY A 287 5.92 -44.05 6.19
N SER A 288 4.94 -43.56 6.99
CA SER A 288 4.93 -43.58 8.46
C SER A 288 5.78 -42.49 9.15
N LYS A 289 6.27 -41.49 8.45
CA LYS A 289 6.87 -40.31 9.10
C LYS A 289 5.76 -39.33 9.52
N GLU A 290 5.74 -38.98 10.79
CA GLU A 290 4.87 -37.93 11.30
C GLU A 290 5.41 -36.55 10.92
N ARG A 291 4.53 -35.68 10.41
CA ARG A 291 4.80 -34.28 10.08
C ARG A 291 3.73 -33.38 10.69
N ILE A 292 3.99 -32.10 10.68
CA ILE A 292 3.09 -31.08 11.23
C ILE A 292 2.56 -30.19 10.09
N LEU A 293 1.27 -29.95 10.12
CA LEU A 293 0.67 -28.78 9.48
C LEU A 293 0.65 -27.67 10.53
N ALA A 294 1.55 -26.71 10.42
CA ALA A 294 1.58 -25.55 11.29
C ALA A 294 0.64 -24.48 10.74
N HIS A 295 -0.45 -24.19 11.46
CA HIS A 295 -1.41 -23.15 11.08
C HIS A 295 -1.16 -21.90 11.91
N MET A 296 -0.72 -20.83 11.29
CA MET A 296 -0.29 -19.58 11.88
C MET A 296 -1.26 -18.44 11.56
N ASP A 297 -1.43 -17.49 12.47
CA ASP A 297 -2.17 -16.23 12.29
C ASP A 297 -1.27 -15.06 12.69
N THR A 298 -0.94 -14.20 11.71
CA THR A 298 -0.03 -13.07 11.94
C THR A 298 -0.75 -11.77 12.31
N TRP A 299 -2.07 -11.77 12.47
CA TRP A 299 -2.87 -10.57 12.76
C TRP A 299 -2.32 -9.75 13.95
N ARG A 300 -1.87 -10.41 15.01
CA ARG A 300 -1.40 -9.79 16.25
C ARG A 300 0.09 -9.54 16.32
N LEU A 301 0.88 -10.12 15.44
CA LEU A 301 2.33 -9.94 15.46
C LEU A 301 2.71 -8.48 15.14
N ALA A 302 3.71 -7.95 15.84
CA ALA A 302 4.36 -6.69 15.51
C ALA A 302 5.50 -6.89 14.50
N GLU A 303 5.98 -5.81 13.86
CA GLU A 303 7.16 -5.86 12.98
C GLU A 303 8.37 -6.44 13.75
N GLY A 304 9.08 -7.39 13.15
CA GLY A 304 10.23 -8.09 13.73
C GLY A 304 9.88 -9.26 14.67
N GLU A 305 8.60 -9.58 14.89
CA GLU A 305 8.20 -10.74 15.72
C GLU A 305 8.05 -12.03 14.91
N LEU A 306 8.03 -11.96 13.58
CA LEU A 306 7.86 -13.13 12.72
C LEU A 306 9.00 -14.15 12.89
N GLU A 307 10.25 -13.70 13.02
CA GLU A 307 11.41 -14.57 13.22
C GLU A 307 11.33 -15.39 14.54
N ASN A 308 10.71 -14.81 15.57
CA ASN A 308 10.57 -15.44 16.89
C ASN A 308 9.22 -16.19 17.05
N SER A 309 8.44 -16.31 15.98
CA SER A 309 7.10 -16.92 16.03
C SER A 309 7.10 -18.45 15.98
N GLY A 310 8.23 -19.09 15.73
CA GLY A 310 8.34 -20.54 15.49
C GLY A 310 8.26 -20.93 14.00
N LEU A 311 8.09 -19.96 13.08
CA LEU A 311 7.98 -20.23 11.65
C LEU A 311 9.22 -20.94 11.10
N VAL A 312 10.42 -20.45 11.44
CA VAL A 312 11.69 -21.00 10.94
C VAL A 312 11.89 -22.44 11.42
N GLU A 313 11.58 -22.72 12.68
CA GLU A 313 11.69 -24.07 13.26
C GLU A 313 10.81 -25.10 12.53
N HIS A 314 9.60 -24.73 12.14
CA HIS A 314 8.71 -25.60 11.36
C HIS A 314 9.28 -25.88 9.96
N LEU A 315 9.78 -24.85 9.29
CA LEU A 315 10.37 -24.99 7.95
C LEU A 315 11.63 -25.86 7.97
N GLU A 316 12.49 -25.72 8.99
CA GLU A 316 13.68 -26.54 9.19
C GLU A 316 13.34 -28.02 9.47
N LYS A 317 12.22 -28.29 10.19
CA LYS A 317 11.71 -29.64 10.42
C LYS A 317 11.09 -30.27 9.17
N GLY A 318 10.82 -29.46 8.16
CA GLY A 318 10.21 -29.91 6.88
C GLY A 318 8.70 -29.88 6.90
N ASP A 319 8.09 -29.11 7.77
CA ASP A 319 6.64 -28.99 7.94
C ASP A 319 5.98 -28.16 6.85
N VAL A 320 4.67 -28.31 6.69
CA VAL A 320 3.83 -27.43 5.85
C VAL A 320 3.28 -26.32 6.74
N VAL A 321 3.47 -25.06 6.33
CA VAL A 321 3.01 -23.90 7.10
C VAL A 321 1.92 -23.14 6.37
N LEU A 322 0.75 -23.03 6.97
CA LEU A 322 -0.34 -22.15 6.54
C LEU A 322 -0.30 -20.85 7.35
N ILE A 323 -0.28 -19.69 6.69
CA ILE A 323 -0.20 -18.40 7.37
C ILE A 323 -1.42 -17.58 7.00
N GLU A 324 -2.35 -17.33 7.94
CA GLU A 324 -3.43 -16.36 7.79
C GLU A 324 -2.92 -14.92 8.03
N TRP A 325 -3.49 -13.93 7.33
CA TRP A 325 -3.09 -12.52 7.38
C TRP A 325 -1.64 -12.28 6.94
N ALA A 326 -1.17 -13.11 6.01
CA ALA A 326 0.20 -13.06 5.50
C ALA A 326 0.58 -11.72 4.84
N ASP A 327 -0.40 -10.92 4.41
CA ASP A 327 -0.16 -9.62 3.75
C ASP A 327 0.78 -8.70 4.53
N LYS A 328 0.70 -8.75 5.86
CA LYS A 328 1.48 -7.89 6.74
C LYS A 328 2.98 -8.18 6.70
N PHE A 329 3.33 -9.44 6.50
CA PHE A 329 4.70 -9.95 6.54
C PHE A 329 5.12 -10.61 5.23
N PHE A 330 4.39 -10.35 4.14
CA PHE A 330 4.56 -11.07 2.88
C PHE A 330 6.00 -11.04 2.38
N GLN A 331 6.67 -9.89 2.44
CA GLN A 331 8.06 -9.71 2.00
C GLN A 331 9.07 -10.45 2.88
N GLU A 332 8.84 -10.47 4.20
CA GLU A 332 9.68 -11.22 5.14
C GLU A 332 9.54 -12.73 4.89
N ILE A 333 8.30 -13.20 4.67
CA ILE A 333 7.99 -14.60 4.34
C ILE A 333 8.64 -14.99 3.00
N GLU A 334 8.51 -14.15 1.97
CA GLU A 334 9.09 -14.40 0.65
C GLU A 334 10.61 -14.45 0.71
N ALA A 335 11.25 -13.49 1.38
CA ALA A 335 12.70 -13.49 1.57
C ALA A 335 13.18 -14.73 2.34
N LEU A 336 12.41 -15.21 3.32
CA LEU A 336 12.71 -16.44 4.05
C LEU A 336 12.62 -17.66 3.13
N CYS A 337 11.58 -17.76 2.31
CA CYS A 337 11.41 -18.82 1.33
C CYS A 337 12.55 -18.86 0.30
N ASP A 338 12.92 -17.69 -0.25
CA ASP A 338 14.05 -17.56 -1.19
C ASP A 338 15.37 -18.03 -0.53
N ASN A 339 15.64 -17.60 0.70
CA ASN A 339 16.86 -17.96 1.42
C ASN A 339 16.95 -19.46 1.75
N MET A 340 15.83 -20.08 2.07
CA MET A 340 15.77 -21.50 2.41
C MET A 340 15.49 -22.40 1.19
N ASN A 341 15.24 -21.82 0.01
CA ASN A 341 14.81 -22.50 -1.22
C ASN A 341 13.56 -23.37 -0.99
N ILE A 342 12.55 -22.79 -0.33
CA ILE A 342 11.27 -23.41 0.00
C ILE A 342 10.18 -22.85 -0.91
N PRO A 343 9.32 -23.69 -1.53
CA PRO A 343 8.20 -23.23 -2.34
C PRO A 343 7.18 -22.45 -1.48
N MET A 344 6.66 -21.38 -2.06
CA MET A 344 5.63 -20.55 -1.44
C MET A 344 4.45 -20.38 -2.39
N PHE A 345 3.25 -20.58 -1.87
CA PHE A 345 2.00 -20.29 -2.58
C PHE A 345 1.28 -19.13 -1.89
N LYS A 346 0.93 -18.11 -2.66
CA LYS A 346 0.05 -17.03 -2.20
C LYS A 346 -1.38 -17.33 -2.61
N VAL A 347 -2.30 -17.35 -1.67
CA VAL A 347 -3.72 -17.57 -1.90
C VAL A 347 -4.48 -16.33 -1.44
N VAL A 348 -5.11 -15.64 -2.38
CA VAL A 348 -5.90 -14.44 -2.13
C VAL A 348 -7.38 -14.78 -2.18
N ILE A 349 -8.09 -14.62 -1.07
CA ILE A 349 -9.53 -14.90 -0.98
C ILE A 349 -10.28 -13.58 -0.87
N LYS A 350 -11.04 -13.24 -1.92
CA LYS A 350 -11.83 -12.01 -2.02
C LYS A 350 -13.29 -12.30 -1.70
N TYR A 351 -13.86 -11.50 -0.82
CA TYR A 351 -15.30 -11.53 -0.53
C TYR A 351 -16.08 -10.88 -1.68
N ILE A 352 -17.03 -11.59 -2.27
CA ILE A 352 -17.93 -11.08 -3.32
C ILE A 352 -19.32 -10.84 -2.75
N SER A 353 -19.88 -11.83 -2.05
CA SER A 353 -21.18 -11.77 -1.39
C SER A 353 -21.20 -12.66 -0.13
N LEU A 354 -22.35 -12.78 0.54
CA LEU A 354 -22.48 -13.64 1.72
C LEU A 354 -22.05 -15.09 1.44
N GLU A 355 -22.30 -15.59 0.25
CA GLU A 355 -22.02 -16.97 -0.15
C GLU A 355 -20.85 -17.08 -1.13
N GLU A 356 -20.55 -16.00 -1.88
CA GLU A 356 -19.59 -16.04 -3.00
C GLU A 356 -18.20 -15.51 -2.61
N ARG A 357 -17.18 -16.21 -3.08
CA ARG A 357 -15.76 -15.88 -2.96
C ARG A 357 -15.05 -16.03 -4.30
N SER A 358 -14.08 -15.19 -4.59
CA SER A 358 -13.04 -15.44 -5.59
C SER A 358 -11.76 -15.85 -4.86
N ILE A 359 -11.15 -16.92 -5.33
CA ILE A 359 -9.90 -17.47 -4.77
C ILE A 359 -8.87 -17.47 -5.89
N GLU A 360 -7.82 -16.68 -5.72
CA GLU A 360 -6.71 -16.57 -6.65
C GLU A 360 -5.48 -17.22 -6.04
N ILE A 361 -4.79 -18.06 -6.82
CA ILE A 361 -3.59 -18.79 -6.39
C ILE A 361 -2.41 -18.34 -7.24
N TYR A 362 -1.30 -18.05 -6.58
CA TYR A 362 -0.04 -17.60 -7.17
C TYR A 362 1.12 -18.47 -6.66
N GLU A 363 2.11 -18.68 -7.54
CA GLU A 363 3.37 -19.39 -7.28
C GLU A 363 4.56 -18.50 -7.58
#